data_88ae2abc2b275355924897ba4b77ef6f
#
_entry.id   88ae2abc2b275355924897ba4b77ef6f
#
_cell.length_a   1.000
_cell.length_b   1.000
_cell.length_c   1.000
_cell.angle_alpha   90.00
_cell.angle_beta   90.00
_cell.angle_gamma   90.00
#
_symmetry.space_group_name_H-M   'P 1'
#
loop_
_entity.id
_entity.type
_entity.pdbx_description
1 polymer ?
#
loop_
_entity_poly.entity_id
_entity_poly.type
_entity_poly.pdbx_seq_one_letter_code
_entity_poly.pdbx_strand_id
1 'polypeptide(L)'
;MGRSRGGLTTKIHLLADTRCRPLARVTSAGQRHDSLAFLPLMGQLKIARRCPGRPRTCPGRVLCDKAYSNAAIRGHLRRRGIKAAIPEPADQVRNRLRRGSRGGRPPAFDAAAYKQRNTVERAFCQLRQYRAVATRYDKRDYVWRGTVDVASIRIWLRHPP
;
A
#
# COMPACT_ATOMS: atom_id res chain seq x y z
N MET A 1 -13.85 13.00 -3.10
CA MET A 1 -14.00 12.83 -1.64
C MET A 1 -15.15 11.87 -1.38
N GLY A 2 -15.10 11.11 -0.30
CA GLY A 2 -16.20 10.25 0.14
C GLY A 2 -16.80 10.73 1.45
N ARG A 3 -17.95 10.18 1.81
CA ARG A 3 -18.60 10.42 3.11
C ARG A 3 -18.35 9.22 4.03
N SER A 4 -17.91 9.47 5.24
CA SER A 4 -17.91 8.52 6.36
C SER A 4 -18.87 9.00 7.45
N ARG A 5 -19.04 8.22 8.52
CA ARG A 5 -19.84 8.65 9.69
C ARG A 5 -19.36 9.99 10.29
N GLY A 6 -18.05 10.31 10.16
CA GLY A 6 -17.46 11.57 10.63
C GLY A 6 -17.40 12.69 9.60
N GLY A 7 -18.12 12.59 8.46
CA GLY A 7 -18.15 13.63 7.42
C GLY A 7 -17.36 13.29 6.16
N LEU A 8 -16.91 14.31 5.45
CA LEU A 8 -16.15 14.16 4.20
C LEU A 8 -14.74 13.63 4.49
N THR A 9 -14.41 12.47 3.96
CA THR A 9 -13.10 11.82 4.18
C THR A 9 -12.47 11.34 2.88
N THR A 10 -11.15 11.31 2.88
CA THR A 10 -10.35 10.69 1.82
C THR A 10 -9.29 9.82 2.49
N LYS A 11 -9.13 8.61 2.01
CA LYS A 11 -8.02 7.74 2.40
C LYS A 11 -6.84 7.95 1.45
N ILE A 12 -5.64 7.90 1.99
CA ILE A 12 -4.42 7.78 1.21
C ILE A 12 -3.88 6.35 1.35
N HIS A 13 -3.58 5.75 0.23
CA HIS A 13 -2.89 4.46 0.14
C HIS A 13 -1.47 4.73 -0.31
N LEU A 14 -0.51 4.17 0.40
CA LEU A 14 0.91 4.44 0.21
C LEU A 14 1.68 3.15 -0.04
N LEU A 15 2.57 3.17 -1.00
CA LEU A 15 3.62 2.18 -1.16
C LEU A 15 4.94 2.81 -0.69
N ALA A 16 5.63 2.18 0.24
CA ALA A 16 6.90 2.64 0.76
C ALA A 16 7.99 1.56 0.61
N ASP A 17 9.24 1.99 0.52
CA ASP A 17 10.39 1.09 0.54
C ASP A 17 10.82 0.72 1.98
N THR A 18 11.84 -0.11 2.11
CA THR A 18 12.39 -0.54 3.41
C THR A 18 13.00 0.59 4.24
N ARG A 19 13.30 1.73 3.62
CA ARG A 19 13.78 2.96 4.28
C ARG A 19 12.64 3.94 4.62
N CYS A 20 11.38 3.50 4.54
CA CYS A 20 10.19 4.30 4.79
C CYS A 20 9.98 5.46 3.80
N ARG A 21 10.59 5.40 2.60
CA ARG A 21 10.42 6.43 1.57
C ARG A 21 9.19 6.13 0.73
N PRO A 22 8.29 7.11 0.51
CA PRO A 22 7.13 6.94 -0.38
C PRO A 22 7.56 6.65 -1.83
N LEU A 23 7.02 5.59 -2.42
CA LEU A 23 7.27 5.18 -3.81
C LEU A 23 6.10 5.49 -4.74
N ALA A 24 4.88 5.31 -4.24
CA ALA A 24 3.65 5.56 -4.98
C ALA A 24 2.52 5.83 -3.99
N ARG A 25 1.53 6.59 -4.41
CA ARG A 25 0.34 6.89 -3.63
C ARG A 25 -0.92 6.92 -4.47
N VAL A 26 -2.05 6.52 -3.89
CA VAL A 26 -3.38 6.65 -4.47
C VAL A 26 -4.33 7.18 -3.41
N THR A 27 -5.22 8.07 -3.79
CA THR A 27 -6.30 8.55 -2.92
C THR A 27 -7.60 7.84 -3.27
N SER A 28 -8.40 7.55 -2.26
CA SER A 28 -9.74 6.99 -2.44
C SER A 28 -10.76 7.63 -1.50
N ALA A 29 -12.04 7.50 -1.82
CA ALA A 29 -13.12 7.90 -0.93
C ALA A 29 -13.04 7.12 0.40
N GLY A 30 -13.33 7.78 1.52
CA GLY A 30 -13.15 7.22 2.86
C GLY A 30 -13.92 5.92 3.12
N GLN A 31 -15.10 5.75 2.51
CA GLN A 31 -15.92 4.55 2.63
C GLN A 31 -15.45 3.39 1.72
N ARG A 32 -14.57 3.67 0.74
CA ARG A 32 -14.15 2.65 -0.22
C ARG A 32 -13.26 1.60 0.46
N HIS A 33 -13.44 0.33 0.08
CA HIS A 33 -12.63 -0.76 0.61
C HIS A 33 -11.17 -0.64 0.14
N ASP A 34 -10.21 -0.81 1.05
CA ASP A 34 -8.79 -0.56 0.81
C ASP A 34 -8.19 -1.46 -0.28
N SER A 35 -8.66 -2.70 -0.39
CA SER A 35 -8.19 -3.65 -1.41
C SER A 35 -8.35 -3.16 -2.85
N LEU A 36 -9.34 -2.28 -3.11
CA LEU A 36 -9.59 -1.72 -4.45
C LEU A 36 -8.49 -0.74 -4.89
N ALA A 37 -7.74 -0.17 -3.94
CA ALA A 37 -6.63 0.72 -4.24
C ALA A 37 -5.34 -0.03 -4.62
N PHE A 38 -5.26 -1.34 -4.38
CA PHE A 38 -4.03 -2.12 -4.55
C PHE A 38 -3.51 -2.10 -5.99
N LEU A 39 -4.35 -2.47 -6.96
CA LEU A 39 -3.93 -2.52 -8.36
C LEU A 39 -3.56 -1.15 -8.93
N PRO A 40 -4.36 -0.07 -8.72
CA PRO A 40 -3.95 1.29 -9.07
C PRO A 40 -2.63 1.71 -8.44
N LEU A 41 -2.40 1.37 -7.17
CA LEU A 41 -1.17 1.72 -6.45
C LEU A 41 0.05 1.00 -7.04
N MET A 42 -0.07 -0.30 -7.32
CA MET A 42 0.97 -1.08 -7.98
C MET A 42 1.26 -0.59 -9.42
N GLY A 43 0.24 -0.09 -10.11
CA GLY A 43 0.39 0.49 -11.46
C GLY A 43 1.20 1.78 -11.48
N GLN A 44 1.24 2.52 -10.37
CA GLN A 44 2.03 3.75 -10.25
C GLN A 44 3.50 3.50 -9.89
N LEU A 45 3.87 2.27 -9.50
CA LEU A 45 5.25 1.96 -9.14
C LEU A 45 6.18 2.05 -10.35
N LYS A 46 7.03 3.07 -10.37
CA LYS A 46 8.05 3.31 -11.40
C LYS A 46 9.33 3.79 -10.71
N ILE A 47 10.33 2.92 -10.65
CA ILE A 47 11.63 3.26 -10.04
C ILE A 47 12.65 3.36 -11.17
N ALA A 48 13.24 4.55 -11.35
CA ALA A 48 14.30 4.77 -12.30
C ALA A 48 15.48 3.84 -11.98
N ARG A 49 16.17 3.35 -13.02
CA ARG A 49 17.40 2.60 -12.89
C ARG A 49 18.59 3.57 -12.95
N ARG A 50 19.69 3.21 -12.31
CA ARG A 50 20.95 3.95 -12.43
C ARG A 50 21.56 3.85 -13.84
N CYS A 51 21.27 2.75 -14.54
CA CYS A 51 21.67 2.53 -15.93
C CYS A 51 20.52 2.82 -16.90
N PRO A 52 20.79 3.15 -18.17
CA PRO A 52 19.76 3.29 -19.20
C PRO A 52 18.86 2.06 -19.24
N GLY A 53 17.57 2.27 -19.40
CA GLY A 53 16.60 1.18 -19.52
C GLY A 53 15.25 1.48 -18.89
N ARG A 54 14.31 0.54 -19.06
CA ARG A 54 12.94 0.67 -18.59
C ARG A 54 12.89 0.74 -17.05
N PRO A 55 12.11 1.66 -16.45
CA PRO A 55 11.94 1.72 -15.01
C PRO A 55 11.48 0.39 -14.41
N ARG A 56 11.91 0.10 -13.19
CA ARG A 56 11.46 -1.08 -12.45
C ARG A 56 10.05 -0.87 -11.92
N THR A 57 9.12 -1.73 -12.31
CA THR A 57 7.71 -1.70 -11.92
C THR A 57 7.29 -2.90 -11.07
N CYS A 58 8.22 -3.84 -10.83
CA CYS A 58 7.95 -5.08 -10.13
C CYS A 58 8.87 -5.18 -8.90
N PRO A 59 8.34 -5.08 -7.67
CA PRO A 59 9.12 -5.29 -6.45
C PRO A 59 9.37 -6.79 -6.25
N GLY A 60 10.44 -7.16 -5.57
CA GLY A 60 10.71 -8.57 -5.23
C GLY A 60 9.74 -9.13 -4.19
N ARG A 61 9.22 -8.27 -3.29
CA ARG A 61 8.29 -8.65 -2.23
C ARG A 61 7.35 -7.47 -1.91
N VAL A 62 6.12 -7.80 -1.51
CA VAL A 62 5.12 -6.83 -1.01
C VAL A 62 4.60 -7.32 0.34
N LEU A 63 4.57 -6.41 1.30
CA LEU A 63 4.02 -6.61 2.63
C LEU A 63 2.75 -5.78 2.75
N CYS A 64 1.60 -6.41 2.99
CA CYS A 64 0.32 -5.71 3.11
C CYS A 64 -0.43 -6.15 4.36
N ASP A 65 -1.33 -5.29 4.83
CA ASP A 65 -2.25 -5.63 5.90
C ASP A 65 -3.27 -6.70 5.45
N LYS A 66 -3.91 -7.34 6.42
CA LYS A 66 -4.99 -8.34 6.22
C LYS A 66 -6.13 -7.83 5.33
N ALA A 67 -6.41 -6.53 5.31
CA ALA A 67 -7.41 -5.90 4.44
C ALA A 67 -7.15 -6.13 2.94
N TYR A 68 -5.90 -6.42 2.56
CA TYR A 68 -5.50 -6.73 1.19
C TYR A 68 -5.51 -8.23 0.87
N SER A 69 -5.97 -9.08 1.81
CA SER A 69 -6.03 -10.53 1.63
C SER A 69 -7.26 -10.92 0.80
N ASN A 70 -7.12 -10.86 -0.51
CA ASN A 70 -8.13 -11.41 -1.42
C ASN A 70 -7.49 -12.19 -2.58
N ALA A 71 -8.29 -13.06 -3.23
CA ALA A 71 -7.82 -13.94 -4.30
C ALA A 71 -7.28 -13.15 -5.51
N ALA A 72 -7.89 -12.03 -5.86
CA ALA A 72 -7.48 -11.20 -7.00
C ALA A 72 -6.09 -10.59 -6.78
N ILE A 73 -5.82 -10.04 -5.59
CA ILE A 73 -4.50 -9.47 -5.23
C ILE A 73 -3.44 -10.58 -5.20
N ARG A 74 -3.71 -11.70 -4.52
CA ARG A 74 -2.77 -12.83 -4.47
C ARG A 74 -2.50 -13.41 -5.86
N GLY A 75 -3.53 -13.53 -6.70
CA GLY A 75 -3.40 -13.94 -8.09
C GLY A 75 -2.55 -12.98 -8.92
N HIS A 76 -2.76 -11.66 -8.76
CA HIS A 76 -1.96 -10.64 -9.42
C HIS A 76 -0.47 -10.74 -9.04
N LEU A 77 -0.17 -10.84 -7.73
CA LEU A 77 1.21 -10.95 -7.24
C LEU A 77 1.88 -12.23 -7.75
N ARG A 78 1.18 -13.36 -7.74
CA ARG A 78 1.68 -14.64 -8.24
C ARG A 78 2.02 -14.57 -9.74
N ARG A 79 1.10 -14.06 -10.57
CA ARG A 79 1.36 -13.90 -12.03
C ARG A 79 2.56 -13.02 -12.32
N ARG A 80 2.87 -12.04 -11.46
CA ARG A 80 4.03 -11.15 -11.62
C ARG A 80 5.29 -11.64 -10.91
N GLY A 81 5.29 -12.84 -10.33
CA GLY A 81 6.43 -13.39 -9.59
C GLY A 81 6.80 -12.61 -8.32
N ILE A 82 5.86 -11.84 -7.74
CA ILE A 82 6.09 -11.01 -6.56
C ILE A 82 5.80 -11.84 -5.31
N LYS A 83 6.77 -11.96 -4.41
CA LYS A 83 6.56 -12.58 -3.10
C LYS A 83 5.61 -11.73 -2.25
N ALA A 84 4.62 -12.36 -1.62
CA ALA A 84 3.63 -11.67 -0.80
C ALA A 84 3.70 -12.13 0.65
N ALA A 85 3.76 -11.20 1.61
CA ALA A 85 3.50 -11.48 3.01
C ALA A 85 2.24 -10.69 3.43
N ILE A 86 1.10 -11.36 3.32
CA ILE A 86 -0.24 -10.84 3.61
C ILE A 86 -0.90 -11.85 4.54
N PRO A 87 -1.23 -11.50 5.80
CA PRO A 87 -1.93 -12.41 6.70
C PRO A 87 -3.34 -12.72 6.21
N GLU A 88 -3.86 -13.89 6.56
CA GLU A 88 -5.25 -14.22 6.33
C GLU A 88 -6.12 -13.66 7.49
N PRO A 89 -7.26 -13.02 7.19
CA PRO A 89 -8.29 -12.74 8.17
C PRO A 89 -8.88 -14.03 8.76
N ALA A 90 -9.30 -13.98 10.02
CA ALA A 90 -9.81 -15.16 10.74
C ALA A 90 -11.05 -15.78 10.06
N ASP A 91 -11.90 -14.96 9.44
CA ASP A 91 -13.06 -15.41 8.67
C ASP A 91 -12.66 -16.21 7.43
N GLN A 92 -11.60 -15.82 6.73
CA GLN A 92 -11.09 -16.57 5.57
C GLN A 92 -10.51 -17.91 6.01
N VAL A 93 -9.76 -17.95 7.12
CA VAL A 93 -9.25 -19.19 7.70
C VAL A 93 -10.39 -20.14 8.07
N ARG A 94 -11.38 -19.63 8.82
CA ARG A 94 -12.56 -20.41 9.22
C ARG A 94 -13.35 -20.93 8.02
N ASN A 95 -13.56 -20.10 7.01
CA ASN A 95 -14.28 -20.50 5.79
C ASN A 95 -13.52 -21.57 4.99
N ARG A 96 -12.19 -21.50 4.95
CA ARG A 96 -11.35 -22.53 4.33
C ARG A 96 -11.47 -23.86 5.08
N LEU A 97 -11.31 -23.85 6.40
CA LEU A 97 -11.43 -25.04 7.24
C LEU A 97 -12.81 -25.70 7.11
N ARG A 98 -13.89 -24.92 7.10
CA ARG A 98 -15.27 -25.43 6.91
C ARG A 98 -15.45 -26.16 5.59
N ARG A 99 -14.70 -25.81 4.54
CA ARG A 99 -14.74 -26.47 3.23
C ARG A 99 -13.95 -27.79 3.18
N GLY A 100 -13.20 -28.15 4.23
CA GLY A 100 -12.37 -29.35 4.29
C GLY A 100 -11.40 -29.43 3.11
N SER A 101 -11.35 -30.56 2.42
CA SER A 101 -10.49 -30.79 1.25
C SER A 101 -10.70 -29.77 0.12
N ARG A 102 -11.91 -29.28 -0.06
CA ARG A 102 -12.25 -28.24 -1.05
C ARG A 102 -11.79 -26.83 -0.66
N GLY A 103 -11.33 -26.61 0.56
CA GLY A 103 -10.82 -25.33 1.04
C GLY A 103 -9.43 -24.98 0.50
N GLY A 104 -8.71 -25.94 -0.03
CA GLY A 104 -7.40 -25.78 -0.62
C GLY A 104 -6.27 -25.48 0.37
N ARG A 105 -5.04 -25.40 -0.15
CA ARG A 105 -3.84 -25.12 0.65
C ARG A 105 -3.86 -23.68 1.19
N PRO A 106 -3.51 -23.45 2.47
CA PRO A 106 -3.35 -22.11 3.02
C PRO A 106 -2.29 -21.30 2.24
N PRO A 107 -2.49 -19.99 2.05
CA PRO A 107 -1.48 -19.14 1.45
C PRO A 107 -0.19 -19.16 2.28
N ALA A 108 0.96 -19.19 1.61
CA ALA A 108 2.24 -19.06 2.29
C ALA A 108 2.33 -17.70 2.99
N PHE A 109 2.73 -17.69 4.25
CA PHE A 109 2.90 -16.49 5.06
C PHE A 109 4.28 -16.48 5.73
N ASP A 110 5.06 -15.45 5.44
CA ASP A 110 6.37 -15.21 6.03
C ASP A 110 6.22 -14.20 7.18
N ALA A 111 6.12 -14.71 8.41
CA ALA A 111 5.93 -13.90 9.61
C ALA A 111 7.15 -13.02 9.92
N ALA A 112 8.37 -13.49 9.63
CA ALA A 112 9.59 -12.72 9.85
C ALA A 112 9.64 -11.50 8.90
N ALA A 113 9.36 -11.71 7.63
CA ALA A 113 9.25 -10.60 6.69
C ALA A 113 8.10 -9.65 7.03
N TYR A 114 6.98 -10.17 7.52
CA TYR A 114 5.81 -9.35 7.85
C TYR A 114 6.08 -8.35 8.99
N LYS A 115 6.98 -8.64 9.92
CA LYS A 115 7.41 -7.70 10.96
C LYS A 115 7.95 -6.38 10.37
N GLN A 116 8.53 -6.43 9.16
CA GLN A 116 9.02 -5.23 8.45
C GLN A 116 7.90 -4.34 7.90
N ARG A 117 6.61 -4.74 7.96
CA ARG A 117 5.46 -3.93 7.53
C ARG A 117 5.39 -2.57 8.21
N ASN A 118 5.94 -2.45 9.41
CA ASN A 118 6.00 -1.18 10.15
C ASN A 118 6.66 -0.03 9.36
N THR A 119 7.39 -0.32 8.28
CA THR A 119 7.98 0.71 7.41
C THR A 119 6.94 1.64 6.80
N VAL A 120 5.77 1.13 6.40
CA VAL A 120 4.70 1.97 5.83
C VAL A 120 4.07 2.87 6.88
N GLU A 121 3.89 2.39 8.10
CA GLU A 121 3.37 3.19 9.23
C GLU A 121 4.34 4.33 9.56
N ARG A 122 5.64 4.05 9.60
CA ARG A 122 6.68 5.08 9.77
C ARG A 122 6.70 6.08 8.63
N ALA A 123 6.50 5.65 7.38
CA ALA A 123 6.37 6.55 6.24
C ALA A 123 5.15 7.50 6.40
N PHE A 124 4.01 6.99 6.88
CA PHE A 124 2.86 7.83 7.22
C PHE A 124 3.16 8.79 8.36
N CYS A 125 3.87 8.37 9.41
CA CYS A 125 4.28 9.26 10.49
C CYS A 125 5.18 10.39 9.98
N GLN A 126 6.14 10.10 9.09
CA GLN A 126 6.99 11.13 8.46
C GLN A 126 6.16 12.11 7.61
N LEU A 127 5.20 11.63 6.81
CA LEU A 127 4.32 12.49 6.03
C LEU A 127 3.44 13.38 6.92
N ARG A 128 2.96 12.87 8.06
CA ARG A 128 2.15 13.64 9.01
C ARG A 128 2.92 14.74 9.75
N GLN A 129 4.26 14.72 9.76
CA GLN A 129 5.06 15.82 10.29
C GLN A 129 4.91 17.10 9.46
N TYR A 130 4.48 16.98 8.21
CA TYR A 130 4.13 18.13 7.38
C TYR A 130 2.68 18.56 7.66
N ARG A 131 2.53 19.72 8.31
CA ARG A 131 1.23 20.25 8.72
C ARG A 131 0.21 20.28 7.58
N ALA A 132 0.61 20.72 6.39
CA ALA A 132 -0.25 20.77 5.21
C ALA A 132 -0.78 19.40 4.77
N VAL A 133 -0.02 18.32 5.00
CA VAL A 133 -0.45 16.94 4.76
C VAL A 133 -1.39 16.46 5.87
N ALA A 134 -1.03 16.73 7.13
CA ALA A 134 -1.76 16.24 8.30
C ALA A 134 -3.15 16.86 8.44
N THR A 135 -3.27 18.16 8.26
CA THR A 135 -4.52 18.90 8.47
C THR A 135 -5.39 18.99 7.22
N ARG A 136 -4.81 18.74 6.05
CA ARG A 136 -5.50 18.79 4.77
C ARG A 136 -6.40 20.02 4.61
N TYR A 137 -5.82 21.18 4.47
CA TYR A 137 -6.55 22.41 4.17
C TYR A 137 -7.17 22.45 2.75
N ASP A 138 -6.59 21.67 1.83
CA ASP A 138 -7.01 21.65 0.44
C ASP A 138 -8.32 20.88 0.25
N LYS A 139 -9.36 21.56 -0.23
CA LYS A 139 -10.65 20.95 -0.57
C LYS A 139 -10.53 20.05 -1.81
N ARG A 140 -9.71 20.43 -2.79
CA ARG A 140 -9.52 19.68 -4.04
C ARG A 140 -8.50 18.56 -3.87
N ASP A 141 -8.87 17.35 -4.27
CA ASP A 141 -8.03 16.14 -4.10
C ASP A 141 -6.69 16.26 -4.84
N TYR A 142 -6.67 16.80 -6.05
CA TYR A 142 -5.44 16.92 -6.82
C TYR A 142 -4.43 17.90 -6.19
N VAL A 143 -4.90 18.99 -5.55
CA VAL A 143 -4.04 19.94 -4.84
C VAL A 143 -3.41 19.24 -3.64
N TRP A 144 -4.22 18.58 -2.81
CA TRP A 144 -3.70 17.85 -1.66
C TRP A 144 -2.75 16.72 -2.05
N ARG A 145 -3.00 16.03 -3.18
CA ARG A 145 -2.05 15.06 -3.72
C ARG A 145 -0.71 15.70 -4.06
N GLY A 146 -0.71 16.88 -4.66
CA GLY A 146 0.51 17.65 -4.91
C GLY A 146 1.27 17.99 -3.62
N THR A 147 0.56 18.39 -2.56
CA THR A 147 1.13 18.63 -1.22
C THR A 147 1.82 17.35 -0.67
N VAL A 148 1.18 16.20 -0.81
CA VAL A 148 1.78 14.90 -0.42
C VAL A 148 3.01 14.56 -1.26
N ASP A 149 3.01 14.90 -2.56
CA ASP A 149 4.17 14.66 -3.43
C ASP A 149 5.37 15.52 -3.01
N VAL A 150 5.16 16.80 -2.73
CA VAL A 150 6.22 17.70 -2.24
C VAL A 150 6.80 17.18 -0.92
N ALA A 151 5.94 16.76 0.02
CA ALA A 151 6.38 16.16 1.27
C ALA A 151 7.19 14.87 1.03
N SER A 152 6.75 14.04 0.09
CA SER A 152 7.45 12.81 -0.29
C SER A 152 8.83 13.09 -0.89
N ILE A 153 8.94 14.09 -1.77
CA ILE A 153 10.23 14.53 -2.33
C ILE A 153 11.17 14.97 -1.22
N ARG A 154 10.69 15.74 -0.24
CA ARG A 154 11.52 16.15 0.90
C ARG A 154 12.00 14.98 1.74
N ILE A 155 11.18 13.94 1.92
CA ILE A 155 11.60 12.69 2.61
C ILE A 155 12.72 12.02 1.79
N TRP A 156 12.59 11.94 0.48
CA TRP A 156 13.62 11.37 -0.39
C TRP A 156 14.94 12.13 -0.33
N LEU A 157 14.89 13.46 -0.32
CA LEU A 157 16.09 14.31 -0.24
C LEU A 157 16.83 14.18 1.11
N ARG A 158 16.11 13.86 2.19
CA ARG A 158 16.74 13.60 3.51
C ARG A 158 17.41 12.23 3.59
N HIS A 159 16.97 11.27 2.77
CA HIS A 159 17.44 9.89 2.77
C HIS A 159 17.79 9.47 1.33
N PRO A 160 18.85 10.04 0.73
CA PRO A 160 19.25 9.68 -0.63
C PRO A 160 19.56 8.19 -0.74
N PRO A 161 19.48 7.59 -1.95
CA PRO A 161 19.70 6.17 -2.20
C PRO A 161 21.15 5.74 -1.96
#